data_927d12c962e9830dda9c7e0caf91e780
#
_entry.id   927d12c962e9830dda9c7e0caf91e780
#
_cell.length_a   1.000
_cell.length_b   1.000
_cell.length_c   1.000
_cell.angle_alpha   90.00
_cell.angle_beta   90.00
_cell.angle_gamma   90.00
#
_symmetry.space_group_name_H-M   'P 1'
#
loop_
_entity.id
_entity.type
_entity.pdbx_description
1 polymer ?
#
loop_
_entity_poly.entity_id
_entity_poly.type
_entity_poly.pdbx_seq_one_letter_code
_entity_poly.pdbx_strand_id
1 'polypeptide(L)'
;MSLRKWFLVVALVGIWLLGVQTEAPAAVRLVYMTAGDVNMLALGQNALGPAFSQKYPGVSLMTVHTGPGDPGSRLIFEKIAAEADSKKETWDVDVAMVHQIFLKWAEGKDLLLPYAKDLSTWKYVTSPFAKNSLGVPAEGYVMPMFHSQTALAYNPDYVKDPPKTYAELVEWVKKNPKKFGYNGIKGGMSGVAFVVGWVYWKTGKYNKYAVTGPFDSAEVASWEQAYKDLGEFNKLVTITAGNVGTLDGLNRGEIWMGPVWVDMFFTFMNEGKLDPKTRMILPEPGMPGQPMYFVVFKKATHIEEAKKFVEFVTSPEIQAKEIVTRFNWYPGIDGSHLKGAIPPEVYNKIYKDVTPADLSKKGQSLPLAQYFDAMKESYEKWIK
;
A
#
# COMPACT_ATOMS: atom_id res chain seq x y z
N MET A 1 -6.80 83.99 -50.24
CA MET A 1 -6.85 83.24 -48.94
C MET A 1 -6.62 81.81 -49.22
N SER A 2 -5.40 81.28 -49.03
CA SER A 2 -5.08 79.92 -49.22
C SER A 2 -4.31 79.38 -48.02
N LEU A 3 -4.89 78.43 -47.34
CA LEU A 3 -4.30 77.70 -46.25
C LEU A 3 -3.41 76.54 -46.79
N ARG A 4 -2.13 76.66 -46.52
CA ARG A 4 -1.16 75.58 -46.74
C ARG A 4 -1.26 74.53 -45.64
N LYS A 5 -1.58 73.27 -46.04
CA LYS A 5 -1.52 72.06 -45.18
C LYS A 5 -0.08 71.52 -45.17
N TRP A 6 0.48 71.44 -43.98
CA TRP A 6 1.76 70.74 -43.74
C TRP A 6 1.43 69.26 -43.43
N PHE A 7 2.00 68.36 -44.20
CA PHE A 7 2.00 66.95 -43.91
C PHE A 7 3.28 66.62 -43.10
N LEU A 8 3.12 66.17 -41.87
CA LEU A 8 4.17 65.57 -41.06
C LEU A 8 4.19 64.05 -41.41
N VAL A 9 5.31 63.61 -41.97
CA VAL A 9 5.58 62.14 -42.15
C VAL A 9 6.29 61.66 -40.88
N VAL A 10 5.59 60.89 -40.10
CA VAL A 10 6.18 60.15 -38.94
C VAL A 10 6.66 58.79 -39.47
N ALA A 11 7.96 58.61 -39.55
CA ALA A 11 8.57 57.33 -39.84
C ALA A 11 8.55 56.43 -38.60
N LEU A 12 7.69 55.44 -38.55
CA LEU A 12 7.68 54.39 -37.56
C LEU A 12 8.79 53.36 -37.87
N VAL A 13 9.87 53.43 -37.12
CA VAL A 13 10.92 52.41 -37.10
C VAL A 13 10.40 51.24 -36.23
N GLY A 14 9.88 50.21 -36.90
CA GLY A 14 9.48 48.94 -36.25
C GLY A 14 10.74 48.18 -35.83
N ILE A 15 11.04 48.17 -34.55
CA ILE A 15 12.01 47.24 -33.95
C ILE A 15 11.37 45.84 -33.91
N TRP A 16 11.77 44.95 -34.83
CA TRP A 16 11.46 43.51 -34.72
C TRP A 16 12.30 42.92 -33.60
N LEU A 17 11.76 42.80 -32.41
CA LEU A 17 12.27 41.91 -31.39
C LEU A 17 12.01 40.48 -31.88
N LEU A 18 13.03 39.85 -32.47
CA LEU A 18 13.08 38.40 -32.61
C LEU A 18 13.11 37.79 -31.19
N GLY A 19 11.92 37.54 -30.65
CA GLY A 19 11.75 36.69 -29.48
C GLY A 19 12.23 35.29 -29.86
N VAL A 20 13.38 34.90 -29.35
CA VAL A 20 13.79 33.50 -29.30
C VAL A 20 12.72 32.82 -28.48
N GLN A 21 11.72 32.19 -29.12
CA GLN A 21 10.85 31.24 -28.48
C GLN A 21 11.74 30.04 -28.14
N THR A 22 12.24 29.99 -26.91
CA THR A 22 12.71 28.75 -26.34
C THR A 22 11.50 27.83 -26.29
N GLU A 23 11.42 26.87 -27.19
CA GLU A 23 10.46 25.77 -27.09
C GLU A 23 10.58 25.23 -25.68
N ALA A 24 9.51 25.31 -24.91
CA ALA A 24 9.46 24.64 -23.62
C ALA A 24 9.71 23.15 -23.87
N PRO A 25 10.63 22.49 -23.16
CA PRO A 25 10.88 21.07 -23.37
C PRO A 25 9.55 20.34 -23.26
N ALA A 26 9.32 19.39 -24.17
CA ALA A 26 8.09 18.58 -24.21
C ALA A 26 7.83 18.03 -22.81
N ALA A 27 6.63 18.25 -22.28
CA ALA A 27 6.27 17.82 -20.94
C ALA A 27 6.34 16.30 -20.84
N VAL A 28 7.20 15.77 -19.97
CA VAL A 28 7.31 14.33 -19.70
C VAL A 28 6.05 13.88 -18.97
N ARG A 29 5.42 12.82 -19.49
CA ARG A 29 4.28 12.15 -18.85
C ARG A 29 4.73 10.85 -18.23
N LEU A 30 5.07 10.88 -16.96
CA LEU A 30 5.50 9.71 -16.19
C LEU A 30 4.30 8.79 -15.90
N VAL A 31 4.36 7.54 -16.33
CA VAL A 31 3.29 6.56 -16.11
C VAL A 31 3.53 5.81 -14.82
N TYR A 32 2.68 6.06 -13.85
CA TYR A 32 2.66 5.42 -12.54
C TYR A 32 1.47 4.48 -12.41
N MET A 33 1.71 3.17 -12.34
CA MET A 33 0.66 2.19 -12.04
C MET A 33 0.62 1.88 -10.54
N THR A 34 -0.59 1.75 -10.00
CA THR A 34 -0.77 1.45 -8.59
C THR A 34 -1.78 0.34 -8.37
N ALA A 35 -1.37 -0.68 -7.64
CA ALA A 35 -2.26 -1.66 -7.04
C ALA A 35 -2.76 -1.13 -5.68
N GLY A 36 -3.77 -1.80 -5.11
CA GLY A 36 -4.37 -1.46 -3.82
C GLY A 36 -5.81 -0.96 -3.96
N ASP A 37 -6.40 -0.50 -2.87
CA ASP A 37 -7.76 0.04 -2.88
C ASP A 37 -7.81 1.49 -3.41
N VAL A 38 -8.99 2.09 -3.44
CA VAL A 38 -9.22 3.43 -4.00
C VAL A 38 -8.40 4.54 -3.33
N ASN A 39 -7.97 4.35 -2.10
CA ASN A 39 -7.07 5.24 -1.38
C ASN A 39 -5.70 5.38 -2.07
N MET A 40 -5.23 4.33 -2.75
CA MET A 40 -3.98 4.36 -3.52
C MET A 40 -4.11 5.23 -4.78
N LEU A 41 -5.27 5.15 -5.45
CA LEU A 41 -5.58 6.06 -6.56
C LEU A 41 -5.62 7.52 -6.09
N ALA A 42 -6.32 7.77 -4.98
CA ALA A 42 -6.43 9.10 -4.38
C ALA A 42 -5.06 9.67 -3.98
N LEU A 43 -4.17 8.84 -3.41
CA LEU A 43 -2.79 9.25 -3.11
C LEU A 43 -2.06 9.71 -4.38
N GLY A 44 -2.07 8.90 -5.44
CA GLY A 44 -1.39 9.23 -6.69
C GLY A 44 -1.92 10.50 -7.35
N GLN A 45 -3.25 10.60 -7.48
CA GLN A 45 -3.91 11.70 -8.21
C GLN A 45 -3.97 13.00 -7.41
N ASN A 46 -4.29 12.93 -6.11
CA ASN A 46 -4.63 14.11 -5.32
C ASN A 46 -3.47 14.61 -4.44
N ALA A 47 -2.41 13.83 -4.28
CA ALA A 47 -1.26 14.20 -3.45
C ALA A 47 0.06 14.13 -4.21
N LEU A 48 0.51 12.93 -4.57
CA LEU A 48 1.86 12.74 -5.13
C LEU A 48 2.03 13.41 -6.50
N GLY A 49 1.04 13.27 -7.40
CA GLY A 49 1.10 13.87 -8.72
C GLY A 49 1.22 15.39 -8.68
N PRO A 50 0.31 16.12 -8.02
CA PRO A 50 0.41 17.57 -7.88
C PRO A 50 1.70 18.05 -7.20
N ALA A 51 2.09 17.39 -6.10
CA ALA A 51 3.30 17.74 -5.38
C ALA A 51 4.58 17.50 -6.19
N PHE A 52 4.63 16.40 -6.96
CA PHE A 52 5.76 16.09 -7.83
C PHE A 52 5.87 17.09 -9.00
N SER A 53 4.75 17.38 -9.68
CA SER A 53 4.73 18.35 -10.78
C SER A 53 5.08 19.77 -10.31
N GLN A 54 4.72 20.12 -9.07
CA GLN A 54 5.14 21.39 -8.47
C GLN A 54 6.66 21.45 -8.23
N LYS A 55 7.25 20.35 -7.79
CA LYS A 55 8.70 20.24 -7.53
C LYS A 55 9.52 20.16 -8.83
N TYR A 56 8.98 19.51 -9.85
CA TYR A 56 9.64 19.26 -11.14
C TYR A 56 8.76 19.76 -12.29
N PRO A 57 8.75 21.08 -12.56
CA PRO A 57 8.00 21.63 -13.69
C PRO A 57 8.42 20.98 -14.99
N GLY A 58 7.45 20.59 -15.83
CA GLY A 58 7.68 19.86 -17.07
C GLY A 58 7.52 18.35 -16.95
N VAL A 59 7.28 17.78 -15.73
CA VAL A 59 6.91 16.38 -15.54
C VAL A 59 5.52 16.29 -14.95
N SER A 60 4.63 15.53 -15.59
CA SER A 60 3.31 15.20 -15.08
C SER A 60 3.22 13.72 -14.70
N LEU A 61 2.47 13.40 -13.64
CA LEU A 61 2.22 12.01 -13.22
C LEU A 61 0.89 11.52 -13.77
N MET A 62 0.91 10.49 -14.60
CA MET A 62 -0.27 9.74 -14.99
C MET A 62 -0.48 8.55 -14.06
N THR A 63 -1.42 8.64 -13.14
CA THR A 63 -1.75 7.54 -12.24
C THR A 63 -2.75 6.59 -12.88
N VAL A 64 -2.39 5.30 -12.98
CA VAL A 64 -3.25 4.20 -13.47
C VAL A 64 -3.48 3.22 -12.33
N HIS A 65 -4.75 3.01 -11.97
CA HIS A 65 -5.13 2.12 -10.88
C HIS A 65 -5.56 0.74 -11.41
N THR A 66 -5.03 -0.33 -10.84
CA THR A 66 -5.28 -1.71 -11.28
C THR A 66 -6.18 -2.52 -10.36
N GLY A 67 -6.65 -1.93 -9.26
CA GLY A 67 -7.58 -2.57 -8.33
C GLY A 67 -6.92 -3.16 -7.09
N PRO A 68 -7.74 -3.65 -6.15
CA PRO A 68 -7.31 -4.04 -4.81
C PRO A 68 -6.56 -5.38 -4.79
N GLY A 69 -5.75 -5.54 -3.75
CA GLY A 69 -5.11 -6.79 -3.38
C GLY A 69 -4.03 -7.28 -4.36
N ASP A 70 -3.67 -8.55 -4.23
CA ASP A 70 -2.72 -9.21 -5.11
C ASP A 70 -3.19 -9.23 -6.59
N PRO A 71 -4.49 -9.37 -6.91
CA PRO A 71 -4.97 -9.27 -8.29
C PRO A 71 -4.58 -7.96 -8.98
N GLY A 72 -4.62 -6.82 -8.28
CA GLY A 72 -4.16 -5.55 -8.84
C GLY A 72 -2.68 -5.56 -9.19
N SER A 73 -1.83 -6.07 -8.30
CA SER A 73 -0.41 -6.26 -8.58
C SER A 73 -0.16 -7.28 -9.70
N ARG A 74 -1.01 -8.29 -9.82
CA ARG A 74 -0.92 -9.30 -10.87
C ARG A 74 -1.16 -8.70 -12.26
N LEU A 75 -2.14 -7.80 -12.39
CA LEU A 75 -2.39 -7.09 -13.66
C LEU A 75 -1.18 -6.25 -14.08
N ILE A 76 -0.49 -5.59 -13.14
CA ILE A 76 0.76 -4.86 -13.43
C ILE A 76 1.83 -5.83 -13.94
N PHE A 77 2.02 -6.96 -13.23
CA PHE A 77 2.99 -7.97 -13.62
C PHE A 77 2.71 -8.51 -15.03
N GLU A 78 1.47 -8.90 -15.32
CA GLU A 78 1.07 -9.48 -16.61
C GLU A 78 1.25 -8.49 -17.76
N LYS A 79 0.94 -7.20 -17.55
CA LYS A 79 1.21 -6.16 -18.54
C LYS A 79 2.70 -6.08 -18.89
N ILE A 80 3.57 -6.00 -17.87
CA ILE A 80 5.01 -5.86 -18.10
C ILE A 80 5.61 -7.14 -18.67
N ALA A 81 5.17 -8.31 -18.23
CA ALA A 81 5.61 -9.59 -18.79
C ALA A 81 5.23 -9.70 -20.29
N ALA A 82 4.00 -9.31 -20.66
CA ALA A 82 3.56 -9.31 -22.06
C ALA A 82 4.39 -8.33 -22.93
N GLU A 83 4.75 -7.15 -22.39
CA GLU A 83 5.62 -6.20 -23.10
C GLU A 83 7.05 -6.75 -23.29
N ALA A 84 7.57 -7.44 -22.28
CA ALA A 84 8.85 -8.11 -22.36
C ALA A 84 8.85 -9.25 -23.41
N ASP A 85 7.82 -10.10 -23.38
CA ASP A 85 7.65 -11.21 -24.31
C ASP A 85 7.48 -10.73 -25.75
N SER A 86 6.82 -9.59 -25.95
CA SER A 86 6.67 -8.95 -27.29
C SER A 86 7.94 -8.25 -27.77
N LYS A 87 9.03 -8.28 -26.99
CA LYS A 87 10.32 -7.66 -27.28
C LYS A 87 10.27 -6.17 -27.58
N LYS A 88 9.33 -5.45 -26.96
CA LYS A 88 9.29 -3.99 -27.03
C LYS A 88 10.62 -3.39 -26.58
N GLU A 89 11.08 -2.36 -27.25
CA GLU A 89 12.30 -1.62 -26.90
C GLU A 89 12.12 -0.83 -25.60
N THR A 90 10.97 -0.20 -25.46
CA THR A 90 10.55 0.52 -24.24
C THR A 90 9.19 0.05 -23.78
N TRP A 91 8.94 0.15 -22.47
CA TRP A 91 7.68 -0.27 -21.85
C TRP A 91 6.84 0.94 -21.46
N ASP A 92 5.50 0.76 -21.52
CA ASP A 92 4.54 1.85 -21.30
C ASP A 92 4.42 2.29 -19.85
N VAL A 93 4.99 1.53 -18.91
CA VAL A 93 4.92 1.83 -17.46
C VAL A 93 6.32 2.17 -16.98
N ASP A 94 6.46 3.32 -16.34
CA ASP A 94 7.75 3.78 -15.84
C ASP A 94 8.02 3.29 -14.41
N VAL A 95 7.03 3.44 -13.54
CA VAL A 95 7.11 3.09 -12.13
C VAL A 95 5.79 2.47 -11.66
N ALA A 96 5.86 1.51 -10.76
CA ALA A 96 4.65 0.96 -10.18
C ALA A 96 4.76 0.83 -8.66
N MET A 97 3.59 0.88 -7.99
CA MET A 97 3.42 0.50 -6.60
C MET A 97 2.73 -0.85 -6.53
N VAL A 98 3.39 -1.81 -5.88
CA VAL A 98 3.01 -3.21 -5.88
C VAL A 98 3.04 -3.84 -4.49
N HIS A 99 2.28 -4.92 -4.31
CA HIS A 99 2.36 -5.78 -3.14
C HIS A 99 3.64 -6.64 -3.15
N GLN A 100 4.02 -7.14 -1.98
CA GLN A 100 5.23 -7.94 -1.79
C GLN A 100 5.32 -9.17 -2.71
N ILE A 101 4.20 -9.84 -2.98
CA ILE A 101 4.15 -11.05 -3.82
C ILE A 101 4.57 -10.80 -5.28
N PHE A 102 4.51 -9.55 -5.75
CA PHE A 102 4.95 -9.18 -7.09
C PHE A 102 6.38 -9.63 -7.37
N LEU A 103 7.27 -9.50 -6.37
CA LEU A 103 8.69 -9.88 -6.49
C LEU A 103 8.85 -11.38 -6.81
N LYS A 104 7.96 -12.24 -6.26
CA LYS A 104 7.96 -13.67 -6.58
C LYS A 104 7.59 -13.95 -8.02
N TRP A 105 6.64 -13.23 -8.57
CA TRP A 105 6.26 -13.38 -9.98
C TRP A 105 7.33 -12.83 -10.94
N ALA A 106 8.02 -11.78 -10.54
CA ALA A 106 9.11 -11.16 -11.31
C ALA A 106 10.47 -11.89 -11.18
N GLU A 107 10.60 -12.79 -10.22
CA GLU A 107 11.85 -13.53 -9.94
C GLU A 107 12.34 -14.26 -11.20
N GLY A 108 13.59 -14.03 -11.58
CA GLY A 108 14.22 -14.66 -12.75
C GLY A 108 13.75 -14.15 -14.12
N LYS A 109 12.87 -13.14 -14.19
CA LYS A 109 12.30 -12.63 -15.46
C LYS A 109 12.96 -11.38 -16.01
N ASP A 110 13.96 -10.83 -15.34
CA ASP A 110 14.71 -9.63 -15.76
C ASP A 110 13.81 -8.40 -16.10
N LEU A 111 12.74 -8.22 -15.32
CA LEU A 111 11.75 -7.15 -15.55
C LEU A 111 12.08 -5.87 -14.80
N LEU A 112 12.80 -5.96 -13.68
CA LEU A 112 13.02 -4.87 -12.75
C LEU A 112 14.41 -4.24 -12.91
N LEU A 113 14.46 -2.93 -12.78
CA LEU A 113 15.70 -2.17 -12.69
C LEU A 113 16.23 -2.21 -11.24
N PRO A 114 17.50 -2.54 -10.99
CA PRO A 114 18.12 -2.35 -9.69
C PRO A 114 18.49 -0.88 -9.50
N TYR A 115 17.59 -0.08 -8.91
CA TYR A 115 17.70 1.38 -8.84
C TYR A 115 17.77 1.94 -7.43
N ALA A 116 17.24 1.20 -6.43
CA ALA A 116 16.95 1.77 -5.13
C ALA A 116 18.20 2.25 -4.38
N LYS A 117 19.33 1.54 -4.55
CA LYS A 117 20.61 1.90 -3.89
C LYS A 117 21.23 3.17 -4.46
N ASP A 118 20.84 3.59 -5.67
CA ASP A 118 21.32 4.82 -6.29
C ASP A 118 20.63 6.05 -5.70
N LEU A 119 19.49 5.88 -5.03
CA LEU A 119 18.72 6.98 -4.46
C LEU A 119 19.34 7.45 -3.13
N SER A 120 19.43 8.76 -2.94
CA SER A 120 19.93 9.34 -1.69
C SER A 120 19.05 8.98 -0.48
N THR A 121 17.78 8.62 -0.72
CA THR A 121 16.79 8.21 0.28
C THR A 121 16.93 6.76 0.73
N TRP A 122 17.70 5.92 0.03
CA TRP A 122 17.94 4.53 0.44
C TRP A 122 18.48 4.40 1.86
N LYS A 123 19.32 5.34 2.29
CA LYS A 123 19.87 5.37 3.65
C LYS A 123 18.83 5.47 4.77
N TYR A 124 17.59 5.85 4.44
CA TYR A 124 16.47 5.94 5.39
C TYR A 124 15.66 4.65 5.48
N VAL A 125 15.98 3.65 4.65
CA VAL A 125 15.26 2.37 4.60
C VAL A 125 15.94 1.37 5.53
N THR A 126 15.32 1.10 6.67
CA THR A 126 15.82 0.15 7.68
C THR A 126 14.99 -1.13 7.72
N SER A 127 13.84 -1.16 7.07
CA SER A 127 12.93 -2.29 7.05
C SER A 127 13.59 -3.54 6.43
N PRO A 128 13.59 -4.69 7.13
CA PRO A 128 14.11 -5.94 6.58
C PRO A 128 13.32 -6.42 5.35
N PHE A 129 12.07 -5.98 5.21
CA PHE A 129 11.24 -6.30 4.05
C PHE A 129 11.77 -5.69 2.75
N ALA A 130 12.51 -4.58 2.80
CA ALA A 130 13.17 -4.01 1.61
C ALA A 130 14.37 -4.84 1.14
N LYS A 131 14.88 -5.75 1.97
CA LYS A 131 15.96 -6.68 1.63
C LYS A 131 15.44 -8.04 1.18
N ASN A 132 14.33 -8.47 1.76
CA ASN A 132 13.70 -9.76 1.46
C ASN A 132 12.18 -9.60 1.44
N SER A 133 11.57 -9.91 0.31
CA SER A 133 10.12 -9.85 0.10
C SER A 133 9.54 -11.25 0.01
N LEU A 134 8.95 -11.73 1.09
CA LEU A 134 8.34 -13.08 1.18
C LEU A 134 9.29 -14.22 0.76
N GLY A 135 10.57 -14.10 1.10
CA GLY A 135 11.61 -15.06 0.75
C GLY A 135 12.38 -14.75 -0.54
N VAL A 136 11.98 -13.72 -1.28
CA VAL A 136 12.67 -13.30 -2.51
C VAL A 136 13.63 -12.15 -2.21
N PRO A 137 14.92 -12.22 -2.66
CA PRO A 137 15.83 -11.10 -2.55
C PRO A 137 15.27 -9.85 -3.25
N ALA A 138 15.13 -8.77 -2.49
CA ALA A 138 14.50 -7.53 -2.97
C ALA A 138 15.43 -6.30 -2.90
N GLU A 139 16.59 -6.47 -2.24
CA GLU A 139 17.51 -5.37 -1.97
C GLU A 139 18.03 -4.71 -3.24
N GLY A 140 17.82 -3.41 -3.36
CA GLY A 140 18.21 -2.63 -4.54
C GLY A 140 17.11 -2.55 -5.62
N TYR A 141 16.09 -3.40 -5.59
CA TYR A 141 15.00 -3.40 -6.57
C TYR A 141 13.76 -2.66 -6.11
N VAL A 142 13.59 -2.45 -4.82
CA VAL A 142 12.39 -1.87 -4.22
C VAL A 142 12.69 -0.72 -3.28
N MET A 143 11.77 0.26 -3.24
CA MET A 143 11.71 1.27 -2.19
C MET A 143 10.34 1.18 -1.51
N PRO A 144 10.28 1.00 -0.18
CA PRO A 144 9.01 1.04 0.54
C PRO A 144 8.35 2.41 0.42
N MET A 145 7.11 2.45 -0.06
CA MET A 145 6.33 3.69 -0.15
C MET A 145 5.67 4.01 1.19
N PHE A 146 5.06 3.03 1.80
CA PHE A 146 4.49 3.07 3.15
C PHE A 146 4.44 1.66 3.73
N HIS A 147 4.17 1.58 5.03
CA HIS A 147 3.86 0.32 5.71
C HIS A 147 2.42 0.34 6.17
N SER A 148 1.69 -0.75 5.97
CA SER A 148 0.39 -0.94 6.56
C SER A 148 0.39 -2.16 7.49
N GLN A 149 -0.47 -2.10 8.50
CA GLN A 149 -0.68 -3.13 9.50
C GLN A 149 -2.15 -3.52 9.50
N THR A 150 -2.48 -4.81 9.59
CA THR A 150 -3.84 -5.20 9.91
C THR A 150 -4.08 -5.17 11.41
N ALA A 151 -5.25 -4.71 11.81
CA ALA A 151 -5.71 -4.67 13.19
C ALA A 151 -7.21 -5.00 13.24
N LEU A 152 -7.74 -5.35 14.39
CA LEU A 152 -9.18 -5.48 14.59
C LEU A 152 -9.77 -4.10 14.89
N ALA A 153 -10.56 -3.56 13.97
CA ALA A 153 -11.37 -2.38 14.24
C ALA A 153 -12.67 -2.78 14.96
N TYR A 154 -13.11 -1.96 15.89
CA TYR A 154 -14.33 -2.19 16.65
C TYR A 154 -15.04 -0.89 17.04
N ASN A 155 -16.36 -0.94 17.20
CA ASN A 155 -17.13 0.18 17.73
C ASN A 155 -17.30 0.02 19.25
N PRO A 156 -16.76 0.93 20.08
CA PRO A 156 -16.81 0.83 21.53
C PRO A 156 -18.21 1.02 22.13
N ASP A 157 -19.20 1.49 21.35
CA ASP A 157 -20.57 1.54 21.82
C ASP A 157 -21.16 0.12 21.98
N TYR A 158 -20.70 -0.83 21.15
CA TYR A 158 -21.13 -2.23 21.19
C TYR A 158 -20.09 -3.17 21.83
N VAL A 159 -18.80 -2.87 21.72
CA VAL A 159 -17.71 -3.71 22.22
C VAL A 159 -16.97 -2.95 23.34
N LYS A 160 -17.45 -3.11 24.58
CA LYS A 160 -16.88 -2.40 25.73
C LYS A 160 -15.51 -2.93 26.15
N ASP A 161 -15.32 -4.23 26.01
CA ASP A 161 -14.07 -4.94 26.35
C ASP A 161 -13.63 -5.76 25.13
N PRO A 162 -12.81 -5.20 24.24
CA PRO A 162 -12.40 -5.87 23.02
C PRO A 162 -11.45 -7.03 23.31
N PRO A 163 -11.57 -8.17 22.59
CA PRO A 163 -10.71 -9.32 22.77
C PRO A 163 -9.25 -8.98 22.47
N LYS A 164 -8.35 -9.36 23.37
CA LYS A 164 -6.91 -9.10 23.30
C LYS A 164 -6.11 -10.23 22.67
N THR A 165 -6.74 -11.39 22.48
CA THR A 165 -6.16 -12.59 21.88
C THR A 165 -7.12 -13.22 20.88
N TYR A 166 -6.60 -14.05 19.97
CA TYR A 166 -7.48 -14.82 19.07
C TYR A 166 -8.40 -15.80 19.83
N ALA A 167 -7.95 -16.33 20.96
CA ALA A 167 -8.79 -17.20 21.81
C ALA A 167 -9.97 -16.43 22.38
N GLU A 168 -9.74 -15.25 22.93
CA GLU A 168 -10.81 -14.35 23.41
C GLU A 168 -11.73 -13.91 22.28
N LEU A 169 -11.18 -13.67 21.06
CA LEU A 169 -11.98 -13.34 19.88
C LEU A 169 -12.96 -14.48 19.53
N VAL A 170 -12.51 -15.73 19.56
CA VAL A 170 -13.38 -16.89 19.33
C VAL A 170 -14.52 -16.93 20.34
N GLU A 171 -14.24 -16.76 21.63
CA GLU A 171 -15.26 -16.73 22.66
C GLU A 171 -16.20 -15.53 22.55
N TRP A 172 -15.67 -14.37 22.15
CA TRP A 172 -16.49 -13.19 21.90
C TRP A 172 -17.45 -13.40 20.73
N VAL A 173 -17.00 -14.01 19.63
CA VAL A 173 -17.81 -14.31 18.44
C VAL A 173 -18.93 -15.31 18.77
N LYS A 174 -18.66 -16.33 19.60
CA LYS A 174 -19.70 -17.26 20.07
C LYS A 174 -20.84 -16.56 20.83
N LYS A 175 -20.49 -15.55 21.63
CA LYS A 175 -21.47 -14.72 22.37
C LYS A 175 -22.18 -13.68 21.50
N ASN A 176 -21.57 -13.27 20.40
CA ASN A 176 -22.04 -12.22 19.50
C ASN A 176 -22.08 -12.72 18.04
N PRO A 177 -22.90 -13.73 17.72
CA PRO A 177 -22.93 -14.29 16.37
C PRO A 177 -23.31 -13.24 15.33
N LYS A 178 -22.64 -13.29 14.16
CA LYS A 178 -22.79 -12.34 13.04
C LYS A 178 -22.36 -10.90 13.33
N LYS A 179 -21.74 -10.63 14.48
CA LYS A 179 -21.24 -9.28 14.83
C LYS A 179 -19.74 -9.08 14.58
N PHE A 180 -19.01 -10.15 14.24
CA PHE A 180 -17.70 -10.07 13.63
C PHE A 180 -17.82 -10.24 12.13
N GLY A 181 -17.14 -9.39 11.35
CA GLY A 181 -17.16 -9.48 9.90
C GLY A 181 -15.77 -9.41 9.28
N TYR A 182 -15.51 -10.24 8.27
CA TYR A 182 -14.29 -10.16 7.47
C TYR A 182 -14.52 -10.73 6.06
N ASN A 183 -13.64 -10.41 5.13
CA ASN A 183 -13.85 -10.71 3.70
C ASN A 183 -13.25 -12.06 3.23
N GLY A 184 -12.95 -12.98 4.13
CA GLY A 184 -12.32 -14.25 3.75
C GLY A 184 -10.97 -14.00 3.05
N ILE A 185 -10.74 -14.71 1.93
CA ILE A 185 -9.55 -14.47 1.09
C ILE A 185 -9.88 -13.76 -0.23
N LYS A 186 -11.12 -13.33 -0.42
CA LYS A 186 -11.61 -12.69 -1.66
C LYS A 186 -11.86 -11.20 -1.44
N GLY A 187 -11.57 -10.40 -2.45
CA GLY A 187 -11.90 -8.97 -2.47
C GLY A 187 -11.03 -8.05 -1.63
N GLY A 188 -9.90 -8.52 -1.09
CA GLY A 188 -8.95 -7.68 -0.37
C GLY A 188 -8.08 -8.42 0.64
N MET A 189 -7.01 -7.78 1.04
CA MET A 189 -5.94 -8.41 1.83
C MET A 189 -6.20 -8.43 3.34
N SER A 190 -7.18 -7.69 3.89
CA SER A 190 -7.43 -7.70 5.34
C SER A 190 -7.93 -9.06 5.83
N GLY A 191 -8.78 -9.72 5.03
CA GLY A 191 -9.22 -11.07 5.32
C GLY A 191 -8.11 -12.11 5.10
N VAL A 192 -7.31 -11.96 4.05
CA VAL A 192 -6.12 -12.82 3.84
C VAL A 192 -5.19 -12.73 5.04
N ALA A 193 -4.87 -11.51 5.51
CA ALA A 193 -4.03 -11.31 6.68
C ALA A 193 -4.65 -11.91 7.95
N PHE A 194 -5.97 -11.82 8.12
CA PHE A 194 -6.67 -12.48 9.24
C PHE A 194 -6.52 -13.99 9.17
N VAL A 195 -6.72 -14.62 8.00
CA VAL A 195 -6.54 -16.06 7.81
C VAL A 195 -5.11 -16.50 8.08
N VAL A 196 -4.12 -15.74 7.59
CA VAL A 196 -2.70 -15.99 7.87
C VAL A 196 -2.42 -15.90 9.37
N GLY A 197 -2.86 -14.84 10.04
CA GLY A 197 -2.73 -14.68 11.49
C GLY A 197 -3.41 -15.81 12.28
N TRP A 198 -4.57 -16.29 11.80
CA TRP A 198 -5.25 -17.46 12.34
C TRP A 198 -4.38 -18.72 12.28
N VAL A 199 -3.75 -19.00 11.12
CA VAL A 199 -2.84 -20.15 10.97
C VAL A 199 -1.62 -19.99 11.87
N TYR A 200 -1.03 -18.79 11.96
CA TYR A 200 0.08 -18.51 12.87
C TYR A 200 -0.30 -18.77 14.33
N TRP A 201 -1.46 -18.30 14.77
CA TRP A 201 -1.98 -18.54 16.12
C TRP A 201 -2.20 -20.03 16.39
N LYS A 202 -2.91 -20.73 15.50
CA LYS A 202 -3.26 -22.14 15.69
C LYS A 202 -2.04 -23.06 15.71
N THR A 203 -1.01 -22.72 14.94
CA THR A 203 0.20 -23.56 14.84
C THR A 203 1.33 -23.14 15.76
N GLY A 204 1.36 -21.87 16.19
CA GLY A 204 2.48 -21.29 16.94
C GLY A 204 3.78 -21.14 16.10
N LYS A 205 3.71 -21.32 14.76
CA LYS A 205 4.90 -21.44 13.91
C LYS A 205 5.16 -20.22 13.00
N TYR A 206 4.82 -19.02 13.48
CA TYR A 206 5.07 -17.77 12.73
C TYR A 206 6.48 -17.71 12.12
N ASN A 207 7.52 -17.92 12.94
CA ASN A 207 8.91 -17.82 12.47
C ASN A 207 9.21 -18.80 11.33
N LYS A 208 8.73 -20.03 11.39
CA LYS A 208 8.94 -21.02 10.34
C LYS A 208 8.32 -20.61 9.03
N TYR A 209 7.09 -20.07 9.08
CA TYR A 209 6.35 -19.74 7.86
C TYR A 209 6.73 -18.37 7.27
N ALA A 210 7.14 -17.40 8.10
CA ALA A 210 7.37 -16.03 7.66
C ALA A 210 8.83 -15.61 7.63
N VAL A 211 9.73 -16.29 8.35
CA VAL A 211 11.10 -15.80 8.56
C VAL A 211 12.16 -16.82 8.13
N THR A 212 12.07 -18.07 8.58
CA THR A 212 13.19 -18.99 8.54
C THR A 212 13.14 -20.03 7.44
N GLY A 213 12.00 -20.24 6.69
CA GLY A 213 11.93 -21.24 5.60
C GLY A 213 12.99 -22.35 5.69
N PRO A 214 13.12 -23.26 4.84
CA PRO A 214 12.46 -23.41 3.54
C PRO A 214 11.01 -23.87 3.66
N PHE A 215 10.32 -23.86 2.52
CA PHE A 215 8.98 -24.43 2.40
C PHE A 215 9.00 -25.93 2.69
N ASP A 216 8.03 -26.39 3.48
CA ASP A 216 7.85 -27.77 3.87
C ASP A 216 6.37 -28.15 3.65
N SER A 217 6.11 -29.00 2.67
CA SER A 217 4.76 -29.44 2.34
C SER A 217 4.11 -30.29 3.45
N ALA A 218 4.89 -30.94 4.33
CA ALA A 218 4.37 -31.68 5.47
C ALA A 218 3.71 -30.73 6.50
N GLU A 219 4.24 -29.50 6.63
CA GLU A 219 3.61 -28.47 7.46
C GLU A 219 2.23 -28.07 6.93
N VAL A 220 2.07 -27.96 5.61
CA VAL A 220 0.78 -27.64 4.98
C VAL A 220 -0.28 -28.67 5.34
N ALA A 221 0.06 -29.95 5.32
CA ALA A 221 -0.85 -31.04 5.71
C ALA A 221 -1.29 -30.91 7.18
N SER A 222 -0.43 -30.38 8.05
CA SER A 222 -0.76 -30.19 9.49
C SER A 222 -1.77 -29.08 9.76
N TRP A 223 -2.11 -28.23 8.78
CA TRP A 223 -3.05 -27.09 8.95
C TRP A 223 -4.52 -27.49 8.90
N GLU A 224 -4.84 -28.72 8.53
CA GLU A 224 -6.22 -29.18 8.34
C GLU A 224 -7.11 -28.81 9.52
N GLN A 225 -6.67 -29.08 10.77
CA GLN A 225 -7.46 -28.76 11.94
C GLN A 225 -7.64 -27.25 12.14
N ALA A 226 -6.62 -26.45 11.83
CA ALA A 226 -6.70 -24.98 11.92
C ALA A 226 -7.77 -24.43 10.96
N TYR A 227 -7.88 -24.99 9.75
CA TYR A 227 -8.90 -24.59 8.78
C TYR A 227 -10.29 -25.14 9.11
N LYS A 228 -10.41 -26.36 9.66
CA LYS A 228 -11.68 -26.85 10.17
C LYS A 228 -12.23 -25.96 11.29
N ASP A 229 -11.36 -25.55 12.22
CA ASP A 229 -11.74 -24.61 13.29
C ASP A 229 -12.14 -23.23 12.72
N LEU A 230 -11.46 -22.75 11.67
CA LEU A 230 -11.84 -21.53 10.97
C LEU A 230 -13.19 -21.68 10.25
N GLY A 231 -13.47 -22.86 9.69
CA GLY A 231 -14.77 -23.17 9.10
C GLY A 231 -15.91 -23.08 10.11
N GLU A 232 -15.72 -23.63 11.32
CA GLU A 232 -16.71 -23.50 12.40
C GLU A 232 -16.85 -22.02 12.85
N PHE A 233 -15.74 -21.29 12.97
CA PHE A 233 -15.76 -19.86 13.25
C PHE A 233 -16.55 -19.10 12.19
N ASN A 234 -16.38 -19.43 10.90
CA ASN A 234 -17.06 -18.76 9.79
C ASN A 234 -18.59 -18.93 9.81
N LYS A 235 -19.12 -19.98 10.42
CA LYS A 235 -20.57 -20.13 10.61
C LYS A 235 -21.15 -19.02 11.50
N LEU A 236 -20.34 -18.47 12.38
CA LEU A 236 -20.73 -17.44 13.37
C LEU A 236 -20.42 -16.02 12.93
N VAL A 237 -19.71 -15.81 11.81
CA VAL A 237 -19.31 -14.45 11.36
C VAL A 237 -20.09 -14.01 10.12
N THR A 238 -19.93 -12.76 9.76
CA THR A 238 -20.43 -12.17 8.51
C THR A 238 -19.28 -12.12 7.51
N ILE A 239 -19.43 -12.73 6.33
CA ILE A 239 -18.47 -12.59 5.24
C ILE A 239 -18.82 -11.30 4.48
N THR A 240 -17.89 -10.36 4.48
CA THR A 240 -18.06 -9.02 3.90
C THR A 240 -17.54 -8.93 2.47
N ALA A 241 -17.98 -7.91 1.73
CA ALA A 241 -17.57 -7.68 0.34
C ALA A 241 -16.26 -6.88 0.27
N GLY A 242 -15.14 -7.54 0.53
CA GLY A 242 -13.80 -6.93 0.49
C GLY A 242 -13.48 -6.02 1.68
N ASN A 243 -12.32 -5.33 1.61
CA ASN A 243 -11.86 -4.43 2.66
C ASN A 243 -12.87 -3.30 2.92
N VAL A 244 -13.39 -2.69 1.84
CA VAL A 244 -14.39 -1.62 1.90
C VAL A 244 -15.66 -2.11 2.58
N GLY A 245 -16.17 -3.30 2.20
CA GLY A 245 -17.39 -3.86 2.79
C GLY A 245 -17.26 -4.15 4.29
N THR A 246 -16.06 -4.43 4.80
CA THR A 246 -15.82 -4.57 6.24
C THR A 246 -15.93 -3.22 6.95
N LEU A 247 -15.32 -2.17 6.40
CA LEU A 247 -15.40 -0.81 6.95
C LEU A 247 -16.83 -0.24 6.90
N ASP A 248 -17.55 -0.45 5.80
CA ASP A 248 -18.93 -0.05 5.65
C ASP A 248 -19.86 -0.76 6.63
N GLY A 249 -19.64 -2.08 6.83
CA GLY A 249 -20.41 -2.86 7.80
C GLY A 249 -20.20 -2.38 9.25
N LEU A 250 -18.97 -1.97 9.58
CA LEU A 250 -18.65 -1.33 10.87
C LEU A 250 -19.39 0.00 11.01
N ASN A 251 -19.31 0.86 9.97
CA ASN A 251 -19.96 2.17 10.00
C ASN A 251 -21.48 2.08 10.16
N ARG A 252 -22.13 1.11 9.48
CA ARG A 252 -23.58 0.89 9.59
C ARG A 252 -24.02 0.12 10.84
N GLY A 253 -23.06 -0.37 11.68
CA GLY A 253 -23.37 -1.20 12.86
C GLY A 253 -23.89 -2.60 12.52
N GLU A 254 -23.79 -3.04 11.28
CA GLU A 254 -24.13 -4.40 10.85
C GLU A 254 -23.20 -5.42 11.50
N ILE A 255 -21.92 -5.10 11.52
CA ILE A 255 -20.89 -5.76 12.31
C ILE A 255 -20.32 -4.79 13.36
N TRP A 256 -19.80 -5.32 14.46
CA TRP A 256 -19.27 -4.53 15.57
C TRP A 256 -17.74 -4.59 15.63
N MET A 257 -17.15 -5.58 14.98
CA MET A 257 -15.71 -5.79 14.90
C MET A 257 -15.32 -6.49 13.60
N GLY A 258 -14.11 -6.19 13.11
CA GLY A 258 -13.53 -6.88 11.95
C GLY A 258 -12.11 -6.43 11.65
N PRO A 259 -11.32 -7.25 10.91
CA PRO A 259 -9.97 -6.91 10.51
C PRO A 259 -9.98 -5.84 9.42
N VAL A 260 -9.16 -4.81 9.60
CA VAL A 260 -8.97 -3.72 8.65
C VAL A 260 -7.49 -3.44 8.45
N TRP A 261 -7.14 -2.83 7.32
CA TRP A 261 -5.85 -2.18 7.15
C TRP A 261 -5.88 -0.80 7.79
N VAL A 262 -4.84 -0.47 8.55
CA VAL A 262 -4.73 0.81 9.28
C VAL A 262 -4.79 2.01 8.35
N ASP A 263 -4.16 1.92 7.17
CA ASP A 263 -4.22 2.98 6.15
C ASP A 263 -5.65 3.21 5.63
N MET A 264 -6.41 2.15 5.36
CA MET A 264 -7.82 2.27 4.97
C MET A 264 -8.70 2.76 6.12
N PHE A 265 -8.47 2.29 7.33
CA PHE A 265 -9.16 2.78 8.51
C PHE A 265 -9.05 4.32 8.63
N PHE A 266 -7.83 4.85 8.57
CA PHE A 266 -7.62 6.30 8.65
C PHE A 266 -8.18 7.05 7.44
N THR A 267 -8.12 6.47 6.24
CA THR A 267 -8.75 7.05 5.06
C THR A 267 -10.26 7.24 5.27
N PHE A 268 -10.96 6.19 5.72
CA PHE A 268 -12.40 6.25 5.99
C PHE A 268 -12.74 7.19 7.14
N MET A 269 -11.93 7.24 8.19
CA MET A 269 -12.08 8.21 9.29
C MET A 269 -11.95 9.65 8.79
N ASN A 270 -10.94 9.94 7.98
CA ASN A 270 -10.69 11.29 7.44
C ASN A 270 -11.78 11.76 6.48
N GLU A 271 -12.39 10.82 5.75
CA GLU A 271 -13.50 11.10 4.83
C GLU A 271 -14.88 11.12 5.52
N GLY A 272 -14.94 10.90 6.83
CA GLY A 272 -16.20 10.82 7.58
C GLY A 272 -17.06 9.61 7.21
N LYS A 273 -16.46 8.58 6.65
CA LYS A 273 -17.10 7.31 6.23
C LYS A 273 -17.04 6.22 7.31
N LEU A 274 -16.48 6.52 8.47
CA LEU A 274 -16.41 5.63 9.63
C LEU A 274 -16.76 6.42 10.89
N ASP A 275 -17.55 5.80 11.77
CA ASP A 275 -17.91 6.41 13.06
C ASP A 275 -16.63 6.84 13.81
N PRO A 276 -16.50 8.12 14.20
CA PRO A 276 -15.30 8.67 14.84
C PRO A 276 -14.96 8.02 16.18
N LYS A 277 -15.89 7.28 16.79
CA LYS A 277 -15.65 6.48 18.00
C LYS A 277 -14.91 5.18 17.71
N THR A 278 -14.93 4.69 16.47
CA THR A 278 -14.30 3.41 16.09
C THR A 278 -12.84 3.40 16.47
N ARG A 279 -12.41 2.31 17.08
CA ARG A 279 -11.08 2.08 17.62
C ARG A 279 -10.46 0.84 17.00
N MET A 280 -9.16 0.67 17.22
CA MET A 280 -8.44 -0.53 16.78
C MET A 280 -7.75 -1.22 17.95
N ILE A 281 -7.51 -2.53 17.80
CA ILE A 281 -6.65 -3.31 18.69
C ILE A 281 -5.84 -4.30 17.85
N LEU A 282 -4.58 -4.51 18.24
CA LEU A 282 -3.73 -5.54 17.68
C LEU A 282 -3.69 -6.72 18.67
N PRO A 283 -4.42 -7.83 18.40
CA PRO A 283 -4.53 -8.95 19.32
C PRO A 283 -3.23 -9.76 19.35
N GLU A 284 -2.97 -10.48 20.46
CA GLU A 284 -1.89 -11.45 20.54
C GLU A 284 -2.26 -12.77 19.80
N PRO A 285 -1.28 -13.45 19.16
CA PRO A 285 0.15 -13.16 19.15
C PRO A 285 0.58 -12.10 18.13
N GLY A 286 -0.33 -11.51 17.39
CA GLY A 286 -0.10 -10.47 16.39
C GLY A 286 -0.92 -10.70 15.13
N MET A 287 -0.85 -9.73 14.22
CA MET A 287 -1.47 -9.81 12.89
C MET A 287 -0.46 -9.39 11.80
N PRO A 288 -0.58 -9.94 10.59
CA PRO A 288 0.28 -9.55 9.49
C PRO A 288 0.12 -8.09 9.07
N GLY A 289 1.26 -7.45 8.80
CA GLY A 289 1.38 -6.19 8.10
C GLY A 289 2.27 -6.37 6.87
N GLN A 290 2.28 -5.37 6.00
CA GLN A 290 3.14 -5.37 4.82
C GLN A 290 3.49 -3.95 4.37
N PRO A 291 4.69 -3.73 3.82
CA PRO A 291 4.95 -2.57 3.00
C PRO A 291 4.33 -2.75 1.62
N MET A 292 4.04 -1.62 0.95
CA MET A 292 3.92 -1.60 -0.50
C MET A 292 5.18 -0.97 -1.10
N TYR A 293 5.60 -1.47 -2.24
CA TYR A 293 6.87 -1.09 -2.85
C TYR A 293 6.68 -0.30 -4.12
N PHE A 294 7.54 0.70 -4.29
CA PHE A 294 7.87 1.17 -5.63
C PHE A 294 8.82 0.18 -6.30
N VAL A 295 8.54 -0.13 -7.55
CA VAL A 295 9.42 -0.81 -8.50
C VAL A 295 9.56 0.05 -9.75
N VAL A 296 10.76 0.10 -10.32
CA VAL A 296 11.03 0.73 -11.62
C VAL A 296 11.33 -0.37 -12.62
N PHE A 297 10.77 -0.27 -13.81
CA PHE A 297 10.94 -1.31 -14.83
C PHE A 297 12.19 -1.09 -15.67
N LYS A 298 12.83 -2.20 -16.07
CA LYS A 298 14.13 -2.19 -16.74
C LYS A 298 14.13 -1.43 -18.07
N LYS A 299 13.03 -1.47 -18.81
CA LYS A 299 12.84 -0.76 -20.08
C LYS A 299 11.79 0.34 -20.01
N ALA A 300 11.61 0.94 -18.85
CA ALA A 300 10.75 2.11 -18.70
C ALA A 300 11.20 3.23 -19.67
N THR A 301 10.24 3.96 -20.22
CA THR A 301 10.52 5.05 -21.15
C THR A 301 11.23 6.22 -20.46
N HIS A 302 10.88 6.48 -19.18
CA HIS A 302 11.37 7.64 -18.41
C HIS A 302 12.03 7.19 -17.10
N ILE A 303 13.13 6.42 -17.20
CA ILE A 303 13.84 5.83 -16.03
C ILE A 303 14.30 6.90 -15.04
N GLU A 304 14.89 8.00 -15.51
CA GLU A 304 15.43 9.02 -14.62
C GLU A 304 14.32 9.80 -13.90
N GLU A 305 13.21 10.06 -14.58
CA GLU A 305 12.03 10.67 -13.96
C GLU A 305 11.35 9.71 -12.96
N ALA A 306 11.33 8.41 -13.26
CA ALA A 306 10.85 7.38 -12.34
C ALA A 306 11.70 7.33 -11.06
N LYS A 307 13.02 7.35 -11.17
CA LYS A 307 13.94 7.42 -10.03
C LYS A 307 13.71 8.69 -9.22
N LYS A 308 13.63 9.86 -9.87
CA LYS A 308 13.34 11.15 -9.21
C LYS A 308 11.99 11.12 -8.48
N PHE A 309 10.96 10.49 -9.08
CA PHE A 309 9.65 10.36 -8.44
C PHE A 309 9.74 9.50 -7.18
N VAL A 310 10.39 8.33 -7.25
CA VAL A 310 10.55 7.47 -6.08
C VAL A 310 11.37 8.16 -4.99
N GLU A 311 12.49 8.80 -5.35
CA GLU A 311 13.30 9.56 -4.40
C GLU A 311 12.52 10.69 -3.73
N PHE A 312 11.73 11.43 -4.52
CA PHE A 312 10.85 12.48 -4.03
C PHE A 312 9.85 11.93 -2.99
N VAL A 313 9.13 10.85 -3.33
CA VAL A 313 8.11 10.29 -2.42
C VAL A 313 8.72 9.69 -1.17
N THR A 314 9.92 9.12 -1.26
CA THR A 314 10.62 8.49 -0.13
C THR A 314 11.51 9.47 0.65
N SER A 315 11.49 10.75 0.31
CA SER A 315 12.16 11.80 1.10
C SER A 315 11.45 12.00 2.45
N PRO A 316 12.17 12.30 3.54
CA PRO A 316 11.57 12.56 4.84
C PRO A 316 10.49 13.65 4.81
N GLU A 317 10.67 14.69 4.01
CA GLU A 317 9.71 15.80 3.86
C GLU A 317 8.36 15.27 3.32
N ILE A 318 8.37 14.53 2.21
CA ILE A 318 7.15 14.05 1.55
C ILE A 318 6.52 12.92 2.35
N GLN A 319 7.32 12.05 2.95
CA GLN A 319 6.82 11.01 3.86
C GLN A 319 6.08 11.65 5.05
N ALA A 320 6.65 12.66 5.68
CA ALA A 320 6.00 13.35 6.79
C ALA A 320 4.72 14.10 6.35
N LYS A 321 4.79 14.84 5.24
CA LYS A 321 3.71 15.72 4.78
C LYS A 321 2.57 14.95 4.13
N GLU A 322 2.87 14.15 3.12
CA GLU A 322 1.84 13.53 2.28
C GLU A 322 1.42 12.15 2.84
N ILE A 323 2.35 11.29 3.25
CA ILE A 323 2.01 9.95 3.73
C ILE A 323 1.46 10.00 5.15
N VAL A 324 2.19 10.61 6.07
CA VAL A 324 1.82 10.57 7.50
C VAL A 324 0.81 11.65 7.85
N THR A 325 1.07 12.92 7.54
CA THR A 325 0.20 14.01 7.99
C THR A 325 -1.11 14.04 7.22
N ARG A 326 -1.05 13.94 5.89
CA ARG A 326 -2.26 14.04 5.06
C ARG A 326 -3.11 12.79 5.07
N PHE A 327 -2.48 11.62 4.89
CA PHE A 327 -3.20 10.34 4.79
C PHE A 327 -3.29 9.58 6.12
N ASN A 328 -2.48 9.94 7.12
CA ASN A 328 -2.36 9.24 8.41
C ASN A 328 -1.92 7.77 8.26
N TRP A 329 -1.04 7.49 7.30
CA TRP A 329 -0.46 6.18 7.11
C TRP A 329 0.92 6.08 7.76
N TYR A 330 1.35 4.85 8.05
CA TYR A 330 2.71 4.64 8.55
C TYR A 330 3.73 4.85 7.44
N PRO A 331 4.88 5.48 7.73
CA PRO A 331 5.87 5.78 6.71
C PRO A 331 6.51 4.52 6.13
N GLY A 332 7.01 4.61 4.89
CA GLY A 332 7.81 3.57 4.25
C GLY A 332 9.29 3.59 4.65
N ILE A 333 9.77 4.73 5.17
CA ILE A 333 11.13 4.91 5.69
C ILE A 333 11.13 4.85 7.22
N ASP A 334 12.31 4.79 7.83
CA ASP A 334 12.43 4.80 9.28
C ASP A 334 11.83 6.08 9.87
N GLY A 335 10.84 5.90 10.75
CA GLY A 335 10.09 6.99 11.36
C GLY A 335 10.94 7.93 12.22
N SER A 336 12.15 7.52 12.65
CA SER A 336 13.07 8.39 13.38
C SER A 336 13.52 9.60 12.56
N HIS A 337 13.57 9.47 11.23
CA HIS A 337 13.91 10.56 10.31
C HIS A 337 12.76 11.55 10.09
N LEU A 338 11.56 11.23 10.56
CA LEU A 338 10.39 12.11 10.51
C LEU A 338 10.15 12.86 11.82
N LYS A 339 10.99 12.63 12.83
CA LYS A 339 10.85 13.23 14.15
C LYS A 339 10.95 14.76 14.05
N GLY A 340 9.91 15.44 14.57
CA GLY A 340 9.81 16.92 14.49
C GLY A 340 9.20 17.45 13.20
N ALA A 341 9.06 16.64 12.14
CA ALA A 341 8.36 17.01 10.90
C ALA A 341 6.87 16.61 10.90
N ILE A 342 6.48 15.69 11.79
CA ILE A 342 5.08 15.26 11.97
C ILE A 342 4.49 16.06 13.15
N PRO A 343 3.34 16.74 12.96
CA PRO A 343 2.64 17.40 14.05
C PRO A 343 2.29 16.42 15.20
N PRO A 344 2.47 16.83 16.48
CA PRO A 344 2.21 15.93 17.61
C PRO A 344 0.80 15.34 17.65
N GLU A 345 -0.20 16.11 17.22
CA GLU A 345 -1.59 15.64 17.14
C GLU A 345 -1.77 14.52 16.10
N VAL A 346 -1.06 14.58 14.97
CA VAL A 346 -1.06 13.54 13.94
C VAL A 346 -0.37 12.28 14.47
N TYR A 347 0.79 12.43 15.09
CA TYR A 347 1.52 11.32 15.71
C TYR A 347 0.64 10.61 16.77
N ASN A 348 0.04 11.38 17.68
CA ASN A 348 -0.86 10.85 18.69
C ASN A 348 -2.11 10.18 18.08
N LYS A 349 -2.62 10.68 16.97
CA LYS A 349 -3.76 10.10 16.26
C LYS A 349 -3.42 8.72 15.70
N ILE A 350 -2.34 8.60 14.91
CA ILE A 350 -2.00 7.36 14.20
C ILE A 350 -1.51 6.24 15.12
N TYR A 351 -0.94 6.60 16.27
CA TYR A 351 -0.43 5.64 17.26
C TYR A 351 -1.28 5.55 18.53
N LYS A 352 -2.52 6.04 18.50
CA LYS A 352 -3.43 6.02 19.65
C LYS A 352 -3.83 4.60 20.04
N ASP A 353 -4.14 3.76 19.09
CA ASP A 353 -4.73 2.45 19.28
C ASP A 353 -3.74 1.31 19.04
N VAL A 354 -2.87 1.48 18.05
CA VAL A 354 -1.78 0.57 17.70
C VAL A 354 -0.48 1.34 17.83
N THR A 355 0.18 1.17 18.96
CA THR A 355 1.40 1.92 19.30
C THR A 355 2.63 1.37 18.57
N PRO A 356 3.74 2.15 18.47
CA PRO A 356 5.02 1.63 17.98
C PRO A 356 5.51 0.39 18.74
N ALA A 357 5.22 0.32 20.05
CA ALA A 357 5.54 -0.85 20.86
C ALA A 357 4.69 -2.07 20.48
N ASP A 358 3.39 -1.87 20.20
CA ASP A 358 2.54 -2.95 19.67
C ASP A 358 3.03 -3.43 18.30
N LEU A 359 3.37 -2.52 17.39
CA LEU A 359 3.92 -2.86 16.07
C LEU A 359 5.21 -3.66 16.21
N SER A 360 6.11 -3.25 17.08
CA SER A 360 7.37 -3.98 17.32
C SER A 360 7.16 -5.37 17.92
N LYS A 361 6.17 -5.53 18.81
CA LYS A 361 5.92 -6.80 19.52
C LYS A 361 5.00 -7.74 18.76
N LYS A 362 3.96 -7.19 18.08
CA LYS A 362 2.84 -7.94 17.52
C LYS A 362 2.68 -7.75 16.00
N GLY A 363 3.44 -6.85 15.38
CA GLY A 363 3.47 -6.72 13.94
C GLY A 363 4.16 -7.94 13.32
N GLN A 364 3.40 -8.74 12.58
CA GLN A 364 3.88 -9.94 11.90
C GLN A 364 4.06 -9.67 10.41
N SER A 365 4.88 -10.46 9.74
CA SER A 365 4.98 -10.48 8.28
C SER A 365 3.92 -11.38 7.68
N LEU A 366 3.59 -11.16 6.42
CA LEU A 366 3.01 -12.20 5.58
C LEU A 366 4.01 -13.36 5.44
N PRO A 367 3.55 -14.60 5.15
CA PRO A 367 4.42 -15.75 5.04
C PRO A 367 5.31 -15.70 3.81
N LEU A 368 6.37 -16.49 3.80
CA LEU A 368 7.16 -16.76 2.61
C LEU A 368 6.24 -17.18 1.46
N ALA A 369 6.56 -16.80 0.23
CA ALA A 369 5.64 -16.88 -0.91
C ALA A 369 4.97 -18.26 -1.10
N GLN A 370 5.72 -19.34 -0.97
CA GLN A 370 5.17 -20.69 -1.11
C GLN A 370 4.19 -21.06 0.02
N TYR A 371 4.46 -20.65 1.26
CA TYR A 371 3.51 -20.80 2.35
C TYR A 371 2.28 -19.90 2.18
N PHE A 372 2.49 -18.69 1.63
CA PHE A 372 1.40 -17.76 1.35
C PHE A 372 0.40 -18.32 0.35
N ASP A 373 0.88 -18.90 -0.74
CA ASP A 373 0.04 -19.55 -1.73
C ASP A 373 -0.64 -20.80 -1.14
N ALA A 374 0.11 -21.65 -0.43
CA ALA A 374 -0.45 -22.82 0.24
C ALA A 374 -1.52 -22.49 1.29
N MET A 375 -1.40 -21.36 2.00
CA MET A 375 -2.43 -20.91 2.95
C MET A 375 -3.73 -20.50 2.23
N LYS A 376 -3.65 -19.83 1.08
CA LYS A 376 -4.82 -19.48 0.27
C LYS A 376 -5.48 -20.73 -0.33
N GLU A 377 -4.69 -21.63 -0.90
CA GLU A 377 -5.18 -22.91 -1.43
C GLU A 377 -5.85 -23.78 -0.35
N SER A 378 -5.26 -23.83 0.86
CA SER A 378 -5.83 -24.55 2.00
C SER A 378 -7.17 -23.95 2.44
N TYR A 379 -7.31 -22.62 2.42
CA TYR A 379 -8.58 -21.95 2.68
C TYR A 379 -9.65 -22.41 1.66
N GLU A 380 -9.34 -22.38 0.37
CA GLU A 380 -10.27 -22.81 -0.68
C GLU A 380 -10.65 -24.29 -0.58
N LYS A 381 -9.71 -25.12 -0.15
CA LYS A 381 -9.93 -26.57 0.04
C LYS A 381 -10.85 -26.88 1.21
N TRP A 382 -10.66 -26.21 2.35
CA TRP A 382 -11.28 -26.59 3.63
C TRP A 382 -12.45 -25.68 4.04
N ILE A 383 -12.53 -24.45 3.51
CA ILE A 383 -13.62 -23.50 3.77
C ILE A 383 -14.55 -23.49 2.55
N LYS A 384 -15.71 -24.11 2.70
CA LYS A 384 -16.75 -24.21 1.66
C LYS A 384 -17.87 -23.21 1.90
#